data_cc40e968936daa6eab380b5adb102414
#
_entry.id   cc40e968936daa6eab380b5adb102414
#
_cell.length_a   1.000
_cell.length_b   1.000
_cell.length_c   1.000
_cell.angle_alpha   90.00
_cell.angle_beta   90.00
_cell.angle_gamma   90.00
#
_symmetry.space_group_name_H-M   'P 1'
#
loop_
_entity.id
_entity.type
_entity.pdbx_description
1 polymer ?
#
loop_
_entity_poly.entity_id
_entity_poly.type
_entity_poly.pdbx_seq_one_letter_code
_entity_poly.pdbx_strand_id
1 'polypeptide(L)'
;MAYTYKYPRPAVTADCIVITKEAEPKLLLIERGDEPFKGCWAFPGGFMDMDETTEQCAIRELEEETGLKVSKVYQIGAYSKVDRDPRGRTITVAYLAIIDKPMDVKGQDDAAKAEWWPLSTLPELAFDHYDIMQDAIKKYKEVMK
;
A
#
# COMPACT_ATOMS: atom_id res chain seq x y z
N MET A 1 3.65 4.43 24.30
CA MET A 1 3.70 5.79 24.86
C MET A 1 2.71 6.69 24.14
N ALA A 2 1.93 7.44 24.89
CA ALA A 2 1.00 8.40 24.29
C ALA A 2 1.69 9.75 24.05
N TYR A 3 1.33 10.37 22.93
CA TYR A 3 1.83 11.69 22.59
C TYR A 3 0.70 12.70 22.67
N THR A 4 0.96 13.84 23.28
CA THR A 4 -0.01 14.93 23.37
C THR A 4 0.57 16.14 22.67
N TYR A 5 -0.24 16.73 21.77
CA TYR A 5 0.22 17.86 20.96
C TYR A 5 -0.63 19.10 21.23
N LYS A 6 -0.01 20.26 21.14
CA LYS A 6 -0.69 21.53 21.28
C LYS A 6 -1.70 21.78 20.14
N TYR A 7 -1.37 21.31 18.96
CA TYR A 7 -2.22 21.47 17.78
C TYR A 7 -2.57 20.09 17.19
N PRO A 8 -3.75 19.96 16.55
CA PRO A 8 -4.08 18.74 15.85
C PRO A 8 -3.03 18.38 14.79
N ARG A 9 -2.75 17.10 14.62
CA ARG A 9 -1.80 16.61 13.62
C ARG A 9 -2.41 15.48 12.82
N PRO A 10 -2.19 15.48 11.48
CA PRO A 10 -2.63 14.34 10.69
C PRO A 10 -1.74 13.13 10.95
N ALA A 11 -2.30 11.95 10.74
CA ALA A 11 -1.52 10.72 10.73
C ALA A 11 -0.89 10.53 9.35
N VAL A 12 0.26 9.85 9.29
CA VAL A 12 0.93 9.52 8.04
C VAL A 12 1.00 8.01 7.91
N THR A 13 0.57 7.52 6.73
CA THR A 13 0.71 6.12 6.36
C THR A 13 1.60 6.00 5.13
N ALA A 14 2.05 4.80 4.83
CA ALA A 14 2.72 4.51 3.58
C ALA A 14 2.16 3.21 3.02
N ASP A 15 2.00 3.18 1.70
CA ASP A 15 1.49 2.01 0.98
C ASP A 15 2.54 1.51 -0.01
N CYS A 16 2.62 0.21 -0.20
CA CYS A 16 3.53 -0.40 -1.15
C CYS A 16 2.75 -1.12 -2.23
N ILE A 17 2.84 -0.62 -3.46
CA ILE A 17 2.16 -1.20 -4.62
C ILE A 17 3.17 -2.08 -5.35
N VAL A 18 2.97 -3.41 -5.32
CA VAL A 18 3.91 -4.36 -5.92
C VAL A 18 3.33 -4.89 -7.22
N ILE A 19 4.05 -4.67 -8.32
CA ILE A 19 3.63 -5.10 -9.66
C ILE A 19 4.72 -5.97 -10.27
N THR A 20 4.33 -7.06 -10.94
CA THR A 20 5.28 -7.99 -11.56
C THR A 20 5.67 -7.56 -12.98
N LYS A 21 6.89 -7.96 -13.39
CA LYS A 21 7.42 -7.75 -14.75
C LYS A 21 6.99 -8.88 -15.68
N GLU A 22 5.70 -9.13 -15.76
CA GLU A 22 5.19 -10.19 -16.64
C GLU A 22 4.47 -9.56 -17.82
N ALA A 23 4.27 -10.35 -18.90
CA ALA A 23 3.48 -9.88 -20.04
C ALA A 23 2.09 -9.45 -19.60
N GLU A 24 1.51 -10.18 -18.66
CA GLU A 24 0.28 -9.80 -17.99
C GLU A 24 0.59 -9.50 -16.52
N PRO A 25 0.94 -8.23 -16.19
CA PRO A 25 1.38 -7.90 -14.84
C PRO A 25 0.33 -8.19 -13.78
N LYS A 26 0.81 -8.59 -12.61
CA LYS A 26 -0.04 -8.85 -11.44
C LYS A 26 0.29 -7.88 -10.32
N LEU A 27 -0.73 -7.58 -9.55
CA LEU A 27 -0.67 -6.66 -8.42
C LEU A 27 -0.90 -7.43 -7.13
N LEU A 28 -0.07 -7.17 -6.13
CA LEU A 28 -0.25 -7.77 -4.79
C LEU A 28 -1.25 -6.93 -4.00
N LEU A 29 -2.30 -7.58 -3.52
CA LEU A 29 -3.29 -6.94 -2.66
C LEU A 29 -3.50 -7.77 -1.40
N ILE A 30 -3.93 -7.09 -0.33
CA ILE A 30 -4.36 -7.74 0.90
C ILE A 30 -5.85 -7.52 1.08
N GLU A 31 -6.53 -8.50 1.69
CA GLU A 31 -7.93 -8.34 2.09
C GLU A 31 -7.95 -7.78 3.50
N ARG A 32 -8.69 -6.68 3.70
CA ARG A 32 -8.78 -6.06 5.01
C ARG A 32 -9.59 -6.94 5.96
N GLY A 33 -9.00 -7.25 7.11
CA GLY A 33 -9.64 -8.05 8.15
C GLY A 33 -10.49 -7.24 9.11
N ASP A 34 -10.34 -5.91 9.12
CA ASP A 34 -11.01 -5.02 10.08
C ASP A 34 -11.67 -3.84 9.38
N GLU A 35 -12.64 -3.23 10.06
CA GLU A 35 -13.23 -1.99 9.61
C GLU A 35 -12.23 -0.83 9.76
N PRO A 36 -12.26 0.23 8.93
CA PRO A 36 -13.19 0.42 7.82
C PRO A 36 -12.85 -0.44 6.61
N PHE A 37 -13.81 -0.63 5.73
CA PHE A 37 -13.66 -1.39 4.48
C PHE A 37 -13.31 -2.87 4.67
N LYS A 38 -13.79 -3.49 5.74
CA LYS A 38 -13.58 -4.92 5.97
C LYS A 38 -14.06 -5.72 4.76
N GLY A 39 -13.22 -6.64 4.30
CA GLY A 39 -13.53 -7.46 3.13
C GLY A 39 -13.14 -6.85 1.80
N CYS A 40 -12.83 -5.54 1.76
CA CYS A 40 -12.29 -4.90 0.56
C CYS A 40 -10.80 -5.17 0.48
N TRP A 41 -10.26 -5.07 -0.73
CA TRP A 41 -8.84 -5.28 -0.97
C TRP A 41 -8.10 -3.94 -0.98
N ALA A 42 -6.85 -3.98 -0.56
CA ALA A 42 -6.04 -2.77 -0.41
C ALA A 42 -4.58 -3.09 -0.70
N PHE A 43 -3.79 -2.03 -0.92
CA PHE A 43 -2.33 -2.19 -0.95
C PHE A 43 -1.83 -2.52 0.45
N PRO A 44 -0.79 -3.35 0.58
CA PRO A 44 -0.10 -3.47 1.86
C PRO A 44 0.40 -2.10 2.31
N GLY A 45 0.22 -1.77 3.57
CA GLY A 45 0.61 -0.48 4.10
C GLY A 45 0.08 -0.25 5.50
N GLY A 46 0.49 0.83 6.12
CA GLY A 46 0.04 1.16 7.46
C GLY A 46 0.68 2.43 7.99
N PHE A 47 0.49 2.66 9.27
CA PHE A 47 0.94 3.88 9.92
C PHE A 47 2.45 3.89 10.13
N MET A 48 3.06 5.04 9.82
CA MET A 48 4.49 5.25 9.97
C MET A 48 4.86 5.33 11.46
N ASP A 49 5.92 4.62 11.85
CA ASP A 49 6.49 4.74 13.19
C ASP A 49 7.29 6.04 13.31
N MET A 50 7.51 6.51 14.55
CA MET A 50 8.14 7.79 14.78
C MET A 50 9.63 7.84 14.40
N ASP A 51 10.26 6.68 14.24
CA ASP A 51 11.69 6.57 13.95
C ASP A 51 12.00 6.01 12.55
N GLU A 52 11.02 6.06 11.63
CA GLU A 52 11.22 5.56 10.28
C GLU A 52 10.77 6.58 9.23
N THR A 53 11.34 6.46 8.01
CA THR A 53 10.88 7.23 6.86
C THR A 53 9.64 6.56 6.26
N THR A 54 8.93 7.29 5.39
CA THR A 54 7.78 6.71 4.69
C THR A 54 8.21 5.54 3.79
N GLU A 55 9.39 5.62 3.17
CA GLU A 55 9.94 4.52 2.38
C GLU A 55 10.17 3.28 3.23
N GLN A 56 10.80 3.44 4.40
CA GLN A 56 11.02 2.35 5.34
C GLN A 56 9.69 1.76 5.83
N CYS A 57 8.71 2.62 6.08
CA CYS A 57 7.37 2.20 6.50
C CYS A 57 6.72 1.31 5.44
N ALA A 58 6.76 1.72 4.16
CA ALA A 58 6.16 0.95 3.07
C ALA A 58 6.78 -0.45 2.98
N ILE A 59 8.10 -0.53 3.07
CA ILE A 59 8.84 -1.81 3.01
C ILE A 59 8.52 -2.69 4.21
N ARG A 60 8.49 -2.11 5.41
CA ARG A 60 8.20 -2.83 6.66
C ARG A 60 6.78 -3.38 6.65
N GLU A 61 5.80 -2.54 6.33
CA GLU A 61 4.39 -2.95 6.31
C GLU A 61 4.15 -4.05 5.28
N LEU A 62 4.78 -3.97 4.11
CA LEU A 62 4.70 -5.01 3.10
C LEU A 62 5.13 -6.35 3.66
N GLU A 63 6.28 -6.40 4.33
CA GLU A 63 6.80 -7.62 4.91
C GLU A 63 5.91 -8.14 6.04
N GLU A 64 5.44 -7.25 6.92
CA GLU A 64 4.58 -7.64 8.04
C GLU A 64 3.26 -8.25 7.59
N GLU A 65 2.68 -7.69 6.53
CA GLU A 65 1.35 -8.11 6.08
C GLU A 65 1.37 -9.26 5.06
N THR A 66 2.44 -9.44 4.32
CA THR A 66 2.49 -10.43 3.23
C THR A 66 3.67 -11.39 3.29
N GLY A 67 4.68 -11.08 4.08
CA GLY A 67 5.93 -11.83 4.10
C GLY A 67 6.89 -11.47 2.97
N LEU A 68 6.48 -10.63 2.03
CA LEU A 68 7.33 -10.26 0.89
C LEU A 68 8.31 -9.17 1.29
N LYS A 69 9.59 -9.40 0.99
CA LYS A 69 10.65 -8.46 1.29
C LYS A 69 11.19 -7.85 -0.01
N VAL A 70 11.20 -6.53 -0.08
CA VAL A 70 11.77 -5.80 -1.22
C VAL A 70 12.81 -4.82 -0.69
N SER A 71 13.79 -4.47 -1.52
CA SER A 71 14.87 -3.55 -1.13
C SER A 71 14.78 -2.20 -1.86
N LYS A 72 14.09 -2.17 -2.99
CA LYS A 72 14.02 -0.97 -3.82
C LYS A 72 12.57 -0.62 -4.12
N VAL A 73 12.22 0.64 -3.87
CA VAL A 73 10.89 1.17 -4.19
C VAL A 73 11.04 2.54 -4.86
N TYR A 74 10.02 2.92 -5.62
CA TYR A 74 9.94 4.21 -6.32
C TYR A 74 8.78 5.00 -5.74
N GLN A 75 9.02 6.21 -5.31
CA GLN A 75 7.94 7.04 -4.77
C GLN A 75 6.97 7.44 -5.88
N ILE A 76 5.70 7.18 -5.68
CA ILE A 76 4.63 7.55 -6.60
C ILE A 76 4.16 8.96 -6.28
N GLY A 77 3.79 9.22 -5.04
CA GLY A 77 3.29 10.50 -4.60
C GLY A 77 2.62 10.44 -3.25
N ALA A 78 2.18 11.60 -2.79
CA ALA A 78 1.44 11.74 -1.56
C ALA A 78 -0.04 11.99 -1.87
N TYR A 79 -0.91 11.42 -1.05
CA TYR A 79 -2.37 11.51 -1.24
C TYR A 79 -2.97 12.06 0.05
N SER A 80 -3.58 13.23 -0.05
CA SER A 80 -3.97 14.01 1.12
C SER A 80 -5.39 14.57 1.05
N LYS A 81 -6.26 13.97 0.25
CA LYS A 81 -7.65 14.40 0.20
C LYS A 81 -8.25 14.32 1.61
N VAL A 82 -9.00 15.35 2.00
CA VAL A 82 -9.40 15.53 3.40
C VAL A 82 -10.20 14.34 3.94
N ASP A 83 -11.07 13.77 3.14
CA ASP A 83 -11.98 12.70 3.55
C ASP A 83 -11.60 11.32 3.01
N ARG A 84 -10.34 11.12 2.61
CA ARG A 84 -9.90 9.86 2.03
C ARG A 84 -9.99 8.67 2.99
N ASP A 85 -9.85 8.92 4.28
CA ASP A 85 -9.89 7.89 5.33
C ASP A 85 -10.94 8.29 6.36
N PRO A 86 -11.99 7.46 6.57
CA PRO A 86 -13.06 7.81 7.51
C PRO A 86 -12.61 7.83 8.98
N ARG A 87 -11.46 7.24 9.30
CA ARG A 87 -10.96 7.22 10.68
C ARG A 87 -10.44 8.58 11.16
N GLY A 88 -10.02 9.44 10.22
CA GLY A 88 -9.50 10.75 10.55
C GLY A 88 -8.64 11.33 9.45
N ARG A 89 -7.93 12.41 9.77
CA ARG A 89 -7.06 13.11 8.81
C ARG A 89 -5.79 12.29 8.59
N THR A 90 -5.73 11.59 7.46
CA THR A 90 -4.63 10.69 7.14
C THR A 90 -4.05 11.02 5.77
N ILE A 91 -2.73 11.19 5.72
CA ILE A 91 -1.98 11.39 4.48
C ILE A 91 -1.20 10.11 4.23
N THR A 92 -1.29 9.56 3.02
CA THR A 92 -0.48 8.40 2.66
C THR A 92 0.55 8.78 1.60
N VAL A 93 1.73 8.16 1.71
CA VAL A 93 2.77 8.25 0.68
C VAL A 93 2.87 6.87 0.04
N ALA A 94 2.67 6.81 -1.27
CA ALA A 94 2.60 5.56 -2.02
C ALA A 94 3.93 5.28 -2.73
N TYR A 95 4.34 4.02 -2.70
CA TYR A 95 5.58 3.54 -3.31
C TYR A 95 5.30 2.36 -4.23
N LEU A 96 6.05 2.29 -5.33
CA LEU A 96 5.97 1.19 -6.29
C LEU A 96 7.17 0.27 -6.11
N ALA A 97 6.91 -1.03 -6.00
CA ALA A 97 7.94 -2.06 -6.05
C ALA A 97 7.69 -2.93 -7.28
N ILE A 98 8.75 -3.24 -8.02
CA ILE A 98 8.64 -4.07 -9.22
C ILE A 98 9.46 -5.33 -8.99
N ILE A 99 8.82 -6.50 -9.14
CA ILE A 99 9.50 -7.79 -9.02
C ILE A 99 9.29 -8.60 -10.30
N ASP A 100 10.12 -9.61 -10.52
CA ASP A 100 10.12 -10.34 -11.78
C ASP A 100 8.87 -11.18 -11.98
N LYS A 101 8.42 -11.86 -10.94
CA LYS A 101 7.26 -12.76 -10.99
C LYS A 101 6.63 -12.86 -9.60
N PRO A 102 5.37 -13.35 -9.50
CA PRO A 102 4.74 -13.51 -8.19
C PRO A 102 5.58 -14.40 -7.28
N MET A 103 5.77 -13.95 -6.05
CA MET A 103 6.43 -14.69 -4.98
C MET A 103 5.36 -15.22 -4.04
N ASP A 104 5.68 -16.26 -3.28
CA ASP A 104 4.75 -16.77 -2.28
C ASP A 104 4.47 -15.69 -1.24
N VAL A 105 3.20 -15.46 -0.98
CA VAL A 105 2.73 -14.49 0.01
C VAL A 105 1.67 -15.13 0.89
N LYS A 106 1.49 -14.57 2.07
CA LYS A 106 0.51 -15.06 3.03
C LYS A 106 -0.02 -13.88 3.84
N GLY A 107 -1.33 -13.77 3.97
CA GLY A 107 -1.93 -12.76 4.83
C GLY A 107 -1.43 -12.92 6.26
N GLN A 108 -0.89 -11.86 6.84
CA GLN A 108 -0.34 -11.82 8.19
C GLN A 108 -0.77 -10.52 8.85
N ASP A 109 -0.61 -10.44 10.17
CA ASP A 109 -0.95 -9.26 10.96
C ASP A 109 -2.41 -8.87 10.69
N ASP A 110 -2.68 -7.63 10.29
CA ASP A 110 -4.04 -7.13 10.05
C ASP A 110 -4.63 -7.57 8.71
N ALA A 111 -3.86 -8.26 7.86
CA ALA A 111 -4.31 -8.74 6.57
C ALA A 111 -4.93 -10.13 6.70
N ALA A 112 -6.22 -10.26 6.35
CA ALA A 112 -6.90 -11.55 6.36
C ALA A 112 -6.36 -12.49 5.27
N LYS A 113 -6.00 -11.93 4.11
CA LYS A 113 -5.44 -12.66 2.97
C LYS A 113 -4.45 -11.78 2.23
N ALA A 114 -3.53 -12.41 1.50
CA ALA A 114 -2.67 -11.72 0.53
C ALA A 114 -2.72 -12.52 -0.76
N GLU A 115 -3.00 -11.85 -1.89
CA GLU A 115 -3.15 -12.50 -3.19
C GLU A 115 -2.64 -11.62 -4.32
N TRP A 116 -2.20 -12.29 -5.39
CA TRP A 116 -1.82 -11.64 -6.63
C TRP A 116 -3.03 -11.55 -7.56
N TRP A 117 -3.30 -10.35 -8.07
CA TRP A 117 -4.44 -10.08 -8.95
C TRP A 117 -3.96 -9.59 -10.31
N PRO A 118 -4.50 -10.10 -11.42
CA PRO A 118 -4.19 -9.51 -12.73
C PRO A 118 -4.59 -8.04 -12.76
N LEU A 119 -3.76 -7.18 -13.32
CA LEU A 119 -4.11 -5.75 -13.44
C LEU A 119 -5.38 -5.55 -14.25
N SER A 120 -5.70 -6.48 -15.14
CA SER A 120 -6.90 -6.41 -15.97
C SER A 120 -8.20 -6.74 -15.22
N THR A 121 -8.10 -7.37 -14.04
CA THR A 121 -9.27 -7.84 -13.28
C THR A 121 -9.03 -7.63 -11.80
N LEU A 122 -9.29 -6.41 -11.32
CA LEU A 122 -9.06 -6.07 -9.92
C LEU A 122 -10.34 -6.17 -9.10
N PRO A 123 -10.25 -6.52 -7.82
CA PRO A 123 -11.40 -6.52 -6.91
C PRO A 123 -11.75 -5.09 -6.51
N GLU A 124 -12.78 -4.94 -5.68
CA GLU A 124 -13.11 -3.65 -5.08
C GLU A 124 -12.01 -3.23 -4.12
N LEU A 125 -11.45 -2.04 -4.33
CA LEU A 125 -10.37 -1.49 -3.53
C LEU A 125 -10.90 -0.57 -2.44
N ALA A 126 -10.24 -0.60 -1.28
CA ALA A 126 -10.56 0.25 -0.13
C ALA A 126 -10.06 1.68 -0.34
N PHE A 127 -10.60 2.63 0.43
CA PHE A 127 -10.15 4.02 0.47
C PHE A 127 -10.13 4.64 -0.94
N ASP A 128 -9.09 5.39 -1.25
CA ASP A 128 -8.84 5.97 -2.57
C ASP A 128 -7.80 5.15 -3.37
N HIS A 129 -7.65 3.87 -3.04
CA HIS A 129 -6.63 3.03 -3.66
C HIS A 129 -6.82 2.85 -5.16
N TYR A 130 -8.06 2.94 -5.66
CA TYR A 130 -8.29 2.92 -7.09
C TYR A 130 -7.58 4.09 -7.80
N ASP A 131 -7.66 5.29 -7.22
CA ASP A 131 -7.02 6.47 -7.79
C ASP A 131 -5.49 6.35 -7.72
N ILE A 132 -4.98 5.86 -6.58
CA ILE A 132 -3.54 5.61 -6.42
C ILE A 132 -3.07 4.58 -7.45
N MET A 133 -3.89 3.57 -7.74
CA MET A 133 -3.59 2.53 -8.72
C MET A 133 -3.34 3.12 -10.12
N GLN A 134 -4.12 4.11 -10.53
CA GLN A 134 -3.93 4.76 -11.82
C GLN A 134 -2.55 5.39 -11.93
N ASP A 135 -2.12 6.07 -10.87
CA ASP A 135 -0.80 6.70 -10.82
C ASP A 135 0.31 5.65 -10.74
N ALA A 136 0.06 4.54 -10.03
CA ALA A 136 1.01 3.44 -9.92
C ALA A 136 1.27 2.78 -11.29
N ILE A 137 0.23 2.57 -12.08
CA ILE A 137 0.36 2.01 -13.44
C ILE A 137 1.18 2.95 -14.30
N LYS A 138 0.94 4.24 -14.21
CA LYS A 138 1.68 5.25 -14.96
C LYS A 138 3.15 5.23 -14.59
N LYS A 139 3.46 5.17 -13.29
CA LYS A 139 4.84 5.10 -12.80
C LYS A 139 5.51 3.81 -13.24
N TYR A 140 4.80 2.70 -13.20
CA TYR A 140 5.29 1.40 -13.66
C TYR A 140 5.74 1.47 -15.13
N LYS A 141 4.91 2.06 -15.99
CA LYS A 141 5.24 2.22 -17.40
C LYS A 141 6.47 3.11 -17.62
N GLU A 142 6.63 4.15 -16.81
CA GLU A 142 7.80 5.02 -16.87
C GLU A 142 9.08 4.26 -16.50
N VAL A 143 9.04 3.49 -15.42
CA VAL A 143 10.20 2.74 -14.92
C VAL A 143 10.57 1.60 -15.87
N MET A 144 9.59 0.98 -16.53
CA MET A 144 9.79 -0.17 -17.40
C MET A 144 10.21 0.20 -18.83
N LYS A 145 10.32 1.46 -19.16
CA LYS A 145 10.81 1.89 -20.48
C LYS A 145 12.26 1.49 -20.72
#